data_460add3d0bda7fde66333f59a5beca27
#
_entry.id   460add3d0bda7fde66333f59a5beca27
#
_cell.length_a   1.000
_cell.length_b   1.000
_cell.length_c   1.000
_cell.angle_alpha   90.00
_cell.angle_beta   90.00
_cell.angle_gamma   90.00
#
_symmetry.space_group_name_H-M   'P 1'
#
loop_
_entity.id
_entity.type
_entity.pdbx_description
1 polymer ?
#
loop_
_entity_poly.entity_id
_entity_poly.type
_entity_poly.pdbx_seq_one_letter_code
_entity_poly.pdbx_strand_id
1 'polypeptide(L)'
;INNVPNNEVINNKPVEWHLKVPNRAKYQRSIEYVKANQRNGNCYLANLTCKIPVQTNLTMRDIFLRSTAKYRCWIKDKFVCFSPEIFVRIEGETIHSFPMKGTIAASVPNAANVLMNNAKEAAEHATIVDLIRNDLSIVANKVSVEKYRYIDKLTTNKGDILQTSSEIVGQLLPYYRTNIGEMLFNLLPAGSITGAPKP
;
A
#
# COMPACT_ATOMS: atom_id res chain seq x y z
N ILE A 1 9.90 -13.26 10.05
CA ILE A 1 8.60 -13.92 10.24
C ILE A 1 8.61 -15.13 9.34
N ASN A 2 8.63 -16.31 9.94
CA ASN A 2 8.76 -17.56 9.22
C ASN A 2 7.53 -17.79 8.34
N ASN A 3 7.75 -18.11 7.06
CA ASN A 3 6.73 -18.71 6.23
C ASN A 3 6.36 -20.05 6.86
N VAL A 4 5.29 -20.08 7.63
CA VAL A 4 4.74 -21.34 8.11
C VAL A 4 4.11 -21.99 6.89
N PRO A 5 4.57 -23.19 6.46
CA PRO A 5 3.94 -23.90 5.36
C PRO A 5 2.47 -24.12 5.70
N ASN A 6 1.61 -23.68 4.82
CA ASN A 6 0.19 -23.84 5.03
C ASN A 6 -0.28 -25.18 4.46
N ASN A 7 -0.01 -26.26 5.19
CA ASN A 7 -0.46 -27.62 4.87
C ASN A 7 -1.91 -27.89 5.29
N GLU A 8 -2.66 -26.84 5.64
CA GLU A 8 -4.02 -27.00 6.15
C GLU A 8 -5.03 -27.13 5.01
N VAL A 9 -5.94 -28.06 5.17
CA VAL A 9 -7.04 -28.29 4.22
C VAL A 9 -7.94 -27.05 4.18
N ILE A 10 -7.99 -26.42 3.02
CA ILE A 10 -8.91 -25.31 2.78
C ILE A 10 -10.32 -25.88 2.66
N ASN A 11 -11.23 -25.38 3.48
CA ASN A 11 -12.63 -25.71 3.36
C ASN A 11 -13.20 -25.16 2.04
N ASN A 12 -13.65 -26.05 1.14
CA ASN A 12 -14.15 -25.70 -0.18
C ASN A 12 -15.64 -25.31 -0.22
N LYS A 13 -16.25 -24.95 0.92
CA LYS A 13 -17.63 -24.45 0.93
C LYS A 13 -17.78 -23.24 0.01
N PRO A 14 -18.92 -23.08 -0.67
CA PRO A 14 -19.25 -21.90 -1.44
C PRO A 14 -19.09 -20.65 -0.56
N VAL A 15 -18.53 -19.59 -1.14
CA VAL A 15 -18.30 -18.33 -0.42
C VAL A 15 -19.55 -17.48 -0.49
N GLU A 16 -20.10 -17.13 0.66
CA GLU A 16 -21.14 -16.12 0.80
C GLU A 16 -20.48 -14.79 1.21
N TRP A 17 -20.79 -13.73 0.47
CA TRP A 17 -20.18 -12.43 0.69
C TRP A 17 -21.18 -11.30 0.43
N HIS A 18 -21.67 -10.70 1.50
CA HIS A 18 -22.64 -9.61 1.44
C HIS A 18 -22.04 -8.31 1.97
N LEU A 19 -22.05 -7.27 1.16
CA LEU A 19 -21.51 -5.95 1.48
C LEU A 19 -22.65 -4.98 1.80
N LYS A 20 -22.54 -4.25 2.89
CA LYS A 20 -23.41 -3.10 3.15
C LYS A 20 -22.76 -1.86 2.54
N VAL A 21 -23.22 -1.51 1.33
CA VAL A 21 -22.68 -0.37 0.58
C VAL A 21 -22.90 0.95 1.36
N PRO A 22 -21.87 1.81 1.47
CA PRO A 22 -22.00 3.11 2.11
C PRO A 22 -23.05 4.00 1.42
N ASN A 23 -23.70 4.85 2.21
CA ASN A 23 -24.65 5.83 1.67
C ASN A 23 -23.90 6.85 0.79
N ARG A 24 -24.29 6.95 -0.49
CA ARG A 24 -23.62 7.81 -1.51
C ARG A 24 -23.59 9.27 -1.06
N ALA A 25 -24.72 9.81 -0.54
CA ALA A 25 -24.79 11.20 -0.14
C ALA A 25 -23.86 11.51 1.06
N LYS A 26 -23.71 10.56 2.01
CA LYS A 26 -22.77 10.69 3.12
C LYS A 26 -21.33 10.68 2.60
N TYR A 27 -21.01 9.77 1.71
CA TYR A 27 -19.66 9.68 1.12
C TYR A 27 -19.32 10.92 0.30
N GLN A 28 -20.28 11.44 -0.48
CA GLN A 28 -20.13 12.68 -1.24
C GLN A 28 -19.79 13.87 -0.34
N ARG A 29 -20.52 14.06 0.76
CA ARG A 29 -20.22 15.12 1.74
C ARG A 29 -18.80 15.00 2.32
N SER A 30 -18.35 13.77 2.59
CA SER A 30 -16.99 13.54 3.08
C SER A 30 -15.92 13.93 2.04
N ILE A 31 -16.15 13.62 0.76
CA ILE A 31 -15.26 14.04 -0.33
C ILE A 31 -15.22 15.57 -0.46
N GLU A 32 -16.38 16.22 -0.40
CA GLU A 32 -16.47 17.68 -0.47
C GLU A 32 -15.72 18.36 0.68
N TYR A 33 -15.84 17.82 1.89
CA TYR A 33 -15.09 18.29 3.06
C TYR A 33 -13.57 18.15 2.85
N VAL A 34 -13.09 16.99 2.39
CA VAL A 34 -11.67 16.78 2.11
C VAL A 34 -11.17 17.75 1.04
N LYS A 35 -11.92 17.91 -0.07
CA LYS A 35 -11.57 18.84 -1.15
C LYS A 35 -11.51 20.30 -0.68
N ALA A 36 -12.41 20.70 0.20
CA ALA A 36 -12.37 22.05 0.79
C ALA A 36 -11.10 22.28 1.62
N ASN A 37 -10.71 21.30 2.45
CA ASN A 37 -9.48 21.39 3.22
C ASN A 37 -8.22 21.39 2.35
N GLN A 38 -8.20 20.62 1.25
CA GLN A 38 -7.09 20.67 0.29
C GLN A 38 -6.97 22.06 -0.39
N ARG A 39 -8.10 22.64 -0.81
CA ARG A 39 -8.10 24.00 -1.39
C ARG A 39 -7.64 25.08 -0.41
N ASN A 40 -7.89 24.89 0.86
CA ASN A 40 -7.44 25.79 1.93
C ASN A 40 -5.97 25.55 2.34
N GLY A 41 -5.27 24.60 1.71
CA GLY A 41 -3.87 24.30 1.99
C GLY A 41 -3.63 23.49 3.27
N ASN A 42 -4.68 22.93 3.88
CA ASN A 42 -4.56 22.14 5.11
C ASN A 42 -3.90 20.77 4.88
N CYS A 43 -3.95 20.26 3.65
CA CYS A 43 -3.22 19.05 3.22
C CYS A 43 -3.03 19.07 1.70
N TYR A 44 -1.97 18.40 1.23
CA TYR A 44 -1.67 18.25 -0.19
C TYR A 44 -2.19 16.93 -0.75
N LEU A 45 -2.17 15.89 0.05
CA LEU A 45 -2.66 14.55 -0.26
C LEU A 45 -3.47 14.04 0.93
N ALA A 46 -4.63 13.45 0.67
CA ALA A 46 -5.45 12.82 1.69
C ALA A 46 -6.04 11.50 1.16
N ASN A 47 -6.12 10.51 2.02
CA ASN A 47 -6.71 9.20 1.71
C ASN A 47 -8.04 9.06 2.46
N LEU A 48 -9.15 9.31 1.74
CA LEU A 48 -10.49 9.18 2.33
C LEU A 48 -10.90 7.70 2.33
N THR A 49 -10.99 7.11 3.51
CA THR A 49 -11.45 5.74 3.69
C THR A 49 -12.84 5.68 4.30
N CYS A 50 -13.57 4.60 4.02
CA CYS A 50 -14.82 4.30 4.70
C CYS A 50 -14.90 2.83 5.09
N LYS A 51 -15.49 2.58 6.26
CA LYS A 51 -15.77 1.23 6.75
C LYS A 51 -16.93 0.63 5.97
N ILE A 52 -16.72 -0.54 5.37
CA ILE A 52 -17.76 -1.31 4.68
C ILE A 52 -18.04 -2.57 5.52
N PRO A 53 -19.21 -2.68 6.17
CA PRO A 53 -19.59 -3.90 6.86
C PRO A 53 -19.72 -5.06 5.87
N VAL A 54 -19.16 -6.21 6.25
CA VAL A 54 -19.18 -7.44 5.48
C VAL A 54 -19.84 -8.53 6.31
N GLN A 55 -20.80 -9.25 5.72
CA GLN A 55 -21.34 -10.48 6.26
C GLN A 55 -20.88 -11.63 5.37
N THR A 56 -20.29 -12.65 5.96
CA THR A 56 -19.76 -13.81 5.24
C THR A 56 -19.86 -15.07 6.12
N ASN A 57 -19.89 -16.22 5.47
CA ASN A 57 -19.81 -17.53 6.11
C ASN A 57 -18.36 -17.99 6.39
N LEU A 58 -17.37 -17.13 6.12
CA LEU A 58 -15.95 -17.41 6.33
C LEU A 58 -15.45 -16.81 7.64
N THR A 59 -14.57 -17.54 8.32
CA THR A 59 -13.76 -16.97 9.41
C THR A 59 -12.59 -16.15 8.83
N MET A 60 -11.96 -15.27 9.64
CA MET A 60 -10.75 -14.55 9.23
C MET A 60 -9.63 -15.51 8.79
N ARG A 61 -9.56 -16.68 9.43
CA ARG A 61 -8.61 -17.72 9.07
C ARG A 61 -8.92 -18.28 7.68
N ASP A 62 -10.17 -18.59 7.37
CA ASP A 62 -10.57 -19.07 6.04
C ASP A 62 -10.26 -18.05 4.96
N ILE A 63 -10.51 -16.76 5.22
CA ILE A 63 -10.18 -15.66 4.32
C ILE A 63 -8.65 -15.60 4.07
N PHE A 64 -7.85 -15.71 5.14
CA PHE A 64 -6.40 -15.72 5.03
C PHE A 64 -5.88 -16.90 4.21
N LEU A 65 -6.38 -18.11 4.46
CA LEU A 65 -5.97 -19.33 3.81
C LEU A 65 -6.34 -19.38 2.31
N ARG A 66 -7.51 -18.86 1.96
CA ARG A 66 -8.00 -18.79 0.59
C ARG A 66 -7.34 -17.71 -0.25
N SER A 67 -6.69 -16.73 0.39
CA SER A 67 -6.03 -15.64 -0.32
C SER A 67 -4.73 -16.11 -0.99
N THR A 68 -4.52 -15.68 -2.23
CA THR A 68 -3.27 -15.84 -3.00
C THR A 68 -2.42 -14.56 -3.00
N ALA A 69 -2.79 -13.55 -2.20
CA ALA A 69 -2.05 -12.30 -2.10
C ALA A 69 -0.58 -12.55 -1.68
N LYS A 70 0.34 -11.83 -2.33
CA LYS A 70 1.78 -11.95 -2.07
C LYS A 70 2.14 -11.59 -0.63
N TYR A 71 1.57 -10.50 -0.11
CA TYR A 71 1.74 -10.08 1.27
C TYR A 71 0.42 -10.20 1.98
N ARG A 72 0.41 -10.98 3.05
CA ARG A 72 -0.78 -11.23 3.85
C ARG A 72 -0.41 -11.41 5.31
N CYS A 73 -1.22 -10.87 6.19
CA CYS A 73 -1.05 -10.99 7.63
C CYS A 73 -2.38 -11.35 8.27
N TRP A 74 -2.35 -12.28 9.20
CA TRP A 74 -3.48 -12.62 10.05
C TRP A 74 -3.03 -12.61 11.51
N ILE A 75 -3.71 -11.80 12.31
CA ILE A 75 -3.60 -11.84 13.77
C ILE A 75 -4.90 -12.42 14.30
N LYS A 76 -4.80 -13.58 14.95
CA LYS A 76 -5.94 -14.33 15.46
C LYS A 76 -6.87 -13.43 16.26
N ASP A 77 -8.16 -13.52 15.98
CA ASP A 77 -9.28 -12.80 16.64
C ASP A 77 -9.18 -11.26 16.54
N LYS A 78 -8.27 -10.72 15.73
CA LYS A 78 -8.07 -9.28 15.53
C LYS A 78 -8.39 -8.85 14.11
N PHE A 79 -7.57 -9.26 13.15
CA PHE A 79 -7.74 -8.88 11.75
C PHE A 79 -7.01 -9.82 10.79
N VAL A 80 -7.40 -9.71 9.52
CA VAL A 80 -6.66 -10.19 8.37
C VAL A 80 -6.48 -9.04 7.40
N CYS A 81 -5.28 -8.91 6.84
CA CYS A 81 -4.99 -7.88 5.83
C CYS A 81 -4.12 -8.44 4.69
N PHE A 82 -4.23 -7.76 3.57
CA PHE A 82 -3.53 -8.11 2.33
C PHE A 82 -2.95 -6.84 1.72
N SER A 83 -1.77 -6.95 1.09
CA SER A 83 -1.16 -5.85 0.37
C SER A 83 -0.55 -6.32 -0.95
N PRO A 84 -0.68 -5.58 -2.04
CA PRO A 84 0.12 -5.77 -3.24
C PRO A 84 1.53 -5.22 -3.08
N GLU A 85 1.74 -4.29 -2.17
CA GLU A 85 2.97 -3.52 -1.97
C GLU A 85 3.78 -4.04 -0.79
N ILE A 86 5.10 -3.94 -0.90
CA ILE A 86 6.04 -4.06 0.20
C ILE A 86 5.99 -2.76 1.03
N PHE A 87 5.87 -2.89 2.35
CA PHE A 87 6.00 -1.74 3.23
C PHE A 87 7.47 -1.28 3.27
N VAL A 88 8.34 -2.16 3.78
CA VAL A 88 9.79 -2.00 3.74
C VAL A 88 10.46 -3.37 3.56
N ARG A 89 11.66 -3.37 3.01
CA ARG A 89 12.52 -4.53 2.92
C ARG A 89 13.89 -4.17 3.50
N ILE A 90 14.41 -5.02 4.36
CA ILE A 90 15.74 -4.86 4.94
C ILE A 90 16.63 -5.97 4.40
N GLU A 91 17.75 -5.58 3.80
CA GLU A 91 18.77 -6.48 3.27
C GLU A 91 20.12 -6.06 3.84
N GLY A 92 20.66 -6.86 4.76
CA GLY A 92 21.84 -6.48 5.53
C GLY A 92 21.60 -5.21 6.34
N GLU A 93 22.33 -4.15 5.99
CA GLU A 93 22.22 -2.84 6.64
C GLU A 93 21.40 -1.82 5.83
N THR A 94 20.80 -2.23 4.72
CA THR A 94 20.05 -1.35 3.84
C THR A 94 18.56 -1.57 4.01
N ILE A 95 17.83 -0.47 4.15
CA ILE A 95 16.37 -0.45 4.11
C ILE A 95 15.89 0.05 2.76
N HIS A 96 14.89 -0.62 2.20
CA HIS A 96 14.28 -0.30 0.91
C HIS A 96 12.79 -0.06 1.07
N SER A 97 12.25 0.86 0.29
CA SER A 97 10.81 1.05 0.08
C SER A 97 10.50 1.20 -1.40
N PHE A 98 9.32 0.74 -1.80
CA PHE A 98 8.92 0.66 -3.20
C PHE A 98 7.56 1.35 -3.41
N PRO A 99 7.49 2.69 -3.31
CA PRO A 99 6.24 3.41 -3.53
C PRO A 99 5.73 3.19 -4.96
N MET A 100 4.43 2.92 -5.05
CA MET A 100 3.74 2.65 -6.30
C MET A 100 2.60 3.66 -6.50
N LYS A 101 2.49 4.23 -7.70
CA LYS A 101 1.37 5.11 -8.10
C LYS A 101 1.11 4.98 -9.59
N GLY A 102 -0.17 5.17 -9.94
CA GLY A 102 -0.61 5.02 -11.32
C GLY A 102 -0.77 3.55 -11.71
N THR A 103 -1.92 3.21 -12.22
CA THR A 103 -2.25 1.84 -12.62
C THR A 103 -3.01 1.88 -13.93
N ILE A 104 -2.67 0.99 -14.85
CA ILE A 104 -3.37 0.80 -16.12
C ILE A 104 -3.47 -0.68 -16.44
N ALA A 105 -4.55 -1.12 -17.08
CA ALA A 105 -4.63 -2.49 -17.57
C ALA A 105 -3.55 -2.73 -18.64
N ALA A 106 -2.82 -3.84 -18.53
CA ALA A 106 -1.76 -4.17 -19.49
C ALA A 106 -2.30 -4.44 -20.91
N SER A 107 -3.62 -4.72 -21.04
CA SER A 107 -4.31 -4.90 -22.31
C SER A 107 -4.57 -3.59 -23.09
N VAL A 108 -4.37 -2.43 -22.48
CA VAL A 108 -4.50 -1.15 -23.18
C VAL A 108 -3.36 -0.97 -24.19
N PRO A 109 -3.62 -0.60 -25.43
CA PRO A 109 -2.57 -0.34 -26.40
C PRO A 109 -1.55 0.70 -25.87
N ASN A 110 -0.26 0.41 -25.97
CA ASN A 110 0.83 1.25 -25.47
C ASN A 110 0.71 1.64 -23.98
N ALA A 111 0.12 0.76 -23.14
CA ALA A 111 -0.17 1.01 -21.74
C ALA A 111 1.00 1.62 -20.96
N ALA A 112 2.22 1.13 -21.17
CA ALA A 112 3.42 1.65 -20.50
C ALA A 112 3.68 3.13 -20.87
N ASN A 113 3.62 3.48 -22.14
CA ASN A 113 3.82 4.87 -22.61
C ASN A 113 2.70 5.78 -22.11
N VAL A 114 1.44 5.31 -22.16
CA VAL A 114 0.28 6.07 -21.65
C VAL A 114 0.48 6.38 -20.17
N LEU A 115 0.88 5.40 -19.37
CA LEU A 115 1.10 5.56 -17.95
C LEU A 115 2.29 6.48 -17.64
N MET A 116 3.42 6.30 -18.33
CA MET A 116 4.63 7.10 -18.11
C MET A 116 4.46 8.56 -18.51
N ASN A 117 3.65 8.85 -19.53
CA ASN A 117 3.41 10.21 -20.01
C ASN A 117 2.22 10.91 -19.31
N ASN A 118 1.55 10.26 -18.37
CA ASN A 118 0.47 10.88 -17.61
C ASN A 118 1.03 11.88 -16.59
N ALA A 119 0.84 13.18 -16.85
CA ALA A 119 1.36 14.26 -16.01
C ALA A 119 0.78 14.25 -14.58
N LYS A 120 -0.51 13.90 -14.43
CA LYS A 120 -1.16 13.81 -13.12
C LYS A 120 -0.52 12.68 -12.29
N GLU A 121 -0.40 11.48 -12.87
CA GLU A 121 0.22 10.34 -12.18
C GLU A 121 1.70 10.61 -11.87
N ALA A 122 2.40 11.35 -12.73
CA ALA A 122 3.78 11.77 -12.48
C ALA A 122 3.89 12.69 -11.26
N ALA A 123 3.01 13.67 -11.13
CA ALA A 123 2.99 14.60 -9.99
C ALA A 123 2.63 13.88 -8.67
N GLU A 124 1.62 13.02 -8.69
CA GLU A 124 1.24 12.21 -7.52
C GLU A 124 2.38 11.26 -7.11
N HIS A 125 3.07 10.67 -8.08
CA HIS A 125 4.20 9.78 -7.82
C HIS A 125 5.39 10.53 -7.20
N ALA A 126 5.71 11.72 -7.69
CA ALA A 126 6.75 12.56 -7.13
C ALA A 126 6.47 12.91 -5.64
N THR A 127 5.23 13.27 -5.33
CA THR A 127 4.79 13.58 -3.96
C THR A 127 4.96 12.38 -3.03
N ILE A 128 4.59 11.18 -3.48
CA ILE A 128 4.73 9.96 -2.68
C ILE A 128 6.20 9.57 -2.50
N VAL A 129 7.01 9.69 -3.53
CA VAL A 129 8.46 9.39 -3.45
C VAL A 129 9.12 10.31 -2.42
N ASP A 130 8.80 11.62 -2.43
CA ASP A 130 9.36 12.56 -1.45
C ASP A 130 8.88 12.25 -0.02
N LEU A 131 7.60 11.95 0.15
CA LEU A 131 7.04 11.56 1.44
C LEU A 131 7.71 10.31 2.02
N ILE A 132 7.88 9.26 1.22
CA ILE A 132 8.53 8.01 1.67
C ILE A 132 10.02 8.22 1.90
N ARG A 133 10.67 9.09 1.12
CA ARG A 133 12.07 9.47 1.37
C ARG A 133 12.24 10.13 2.73
N ASN A 134 11.32 11.03 3.09
CA ASN A 134 11.29 11.66 4.41
C ASN A 134 11.02 10.64 5.52
N ASP A 135 10.05 9.72 5.33
CA ASP A 135 9.76 8.65 6.30
C ASP A 135 11.01 7.78 6.56
N LEU A 136 11.69 7.33 5.50
CA LEU A 136 12.90 6.52 5.65
C LEU A 136 14.04 7.28 6.35
N SER A 137 14.10 8.59 6.20
CA SER A 137 15.13 9.44 6.86
C SER A 137 15.00 9.48 8.39
N ILE A 138 13.88 9.03 8.95
CA ILE A 138 13.70 8.89 10.40
C ILE A 138 14.54 7.72 10.94
N VAL A 139 14.71 6.67 10.15
CA VAL A 139 15.33 5.40 10.58
C VAL A 139 16.63 5.06 9.83
N ALA A 140 16.98 5.84 8.82
CA ALA A 140 18.13 5.59 7.94
C ALA A 140 18.87 6.88 7.57
N ASN A 141 20.17 6.73 7.29
CA ASN A 141 21.02 7.75 6.70
C ASN A 141 21.17 7.52 5.19
N LYS A 142 21.69 8.54 4.48
CA LYS A 142 22.00 8.47 3.04
C LYS A 142 20.81 7.99 2.20
N VAL A 143 19.62 8.48 2.55
CA VAL A 143 18.40 8.10 1.83
C VAL A 143 18.42 8.70 0.43
N SER A 144 18.30 7.85 -0.58
CA SER A 144 18.32 8.21 -2.00
C SER A 144 17.28 7.45 -2.81
N VAL A 145 16.93 8.00 -3.97
CA VAL A 145 16.09 7.31 -4.95
C VAL A 145 17.01 6.54 -5.90
N GLU A 146 17.04 5.22 -5.77
CA GLU A 146 17.87 4.34 -6.58
C GLU A 146 17.31 4.18 -8.00
N LYS A 147 15.99 4.00 -8.08
CA LYS A 147 15.26 3.94 -9.36
C LYS A 147 14.01 4.79 -9.28
N TYR A 148 13.82 5.65 -10.26
CA TYR A 148 12.66 6.54 -10.32
C TYR A 148 11.74 6.18 -11.47
N ARG A 149 10.44 5.98 -11.15
CA ARG A 149 9.34 5.75 -12.09
C ARG A 149 9.64 4.68 -13.16
N TYR A 150 9.86 3.46 -12.74
CA TYR A 150 9.90 2.31 -13.66
C TYR A 150 8.54 1.59 -13.70
N ILE A 151 8.32 0.80 -14.74
CA ILE A 151 7.09 0.03 -14.91
C ILE A 151 7.25 -1.33 -14.24
N ASP A 152 6.33 -1.62 -13.32
CA ASP A 152 6.09 -2.95 -12.76
C ASP A 152 4.85 -3.58 -13.39
N LYS A 153 4.94 -4.86 -13.71
CA LYS A 153 3.82 -5.67 -14.17
C LYS A 153 3.31 -6.56 -13.02
N LEU A 154 2.04 -6.41 -12.70
CA LEU A 154 1.38 -7.22 -11.67
C LEU A 154 0.30 -8.10 -12.30
N THR A 155 0.34 -9.38 -11.97
CA THR A 155 -0.71 -10.34 -12.36
C THR A 155 -1.82 -10.35 -11.32
N THR A 156 -3.04 -10.12 -11.74
CA THR A 156 -4.22 -10.17 -10.88
C THR A 156 -5.22 -11.22 -11.38
N ASN A 157 -6.21 -11.56 -10.56
CA ASN A 157 -7.29 -12.45 -10.95
C ASN A 157 -8.21 -11.90 -12.06
N LYS A 158 -8.06 -10.60 -12.40
CA LYS A 158 -8.81 -9.92 -13.49
C LYS A 158 -7.95 -9.58 -14.69
N GLY A 159 -6.73 -10.08 -14.75
CA GLY A 159 -5.74 -9.82 -15.79
C GLY A 159 -4.54 -9.03 -15.29
N ASP A 160 -3.59 -8.80 -16.16
CA ASP A 160 -2.36 -8.10 -15.86
C ASP A 160 -2.57 -6.58 -15.82
N ILE A 161 -1.93 -5.93 -14.89
CA ILE A 161 -1.88 -4.47 -14.79
C ILE A 161 -0.44 -4.00 -14.79
N LEU A 162 -0.22 -2.77 -15.28
CA LEU A 162 1.04 -2.05 -15.16
C LEU A 162 0.89 -0.97 -14.10
N GLN A 163 1.93 -0.83 -13.26
CA GLN A 163 2.05 0.25 -12.29
C GLN A 163 3.38 0.96 -12.43
N THR A 164 3.45 2.25 -12.08
CA THR A 164 4.73 2.93 -11.90
C THR A 164 5.21 2.75 -10.47
N SER A 165 6.46 2.35 -10.33
CA SER A 165 7.15 2.15 -9.05
C SER A 165 8.42 2.99 -8.99
N SER A 166 8.88 3.27 -7.79
CA SER A 166 10.24 3.76 -7.54
C SER A 166 10.89 2.92 -6.45
N GLU A 167 12.21 2.88 -6.41
CA GLU A 167 12.97 2.25 -5.35
C GLU A 167 13.73 3.33 -4.58
N ILE A 168 13.45 3.43 -3.29
CA ILE A 168 14.12 4.33 -2.36
C ILE A 168 14.91 3.47 -1.40
N VAL A 169 16.17 3.83 -1.20
CA VAL A 169 17.09 3.09 -0.35
C VAL A 169 17.68 3.99 0.72
N GLY A 170 18.04 3.42 1.87
CA GLY A 170 18.72 4.11 2.93
C GLY A 170 19.60 3.15 3.73
N GLN A 171 20.63 3.68 4.36
CA GLN A 171 21.49 2.93 5.27
C GLN A 171 20.86 2.97 6.66
N LEU A 172 20.36 1.81 7.12
CA LEU A 172 19.66 1.69 8.41
C LEU A 172 20.56 2.14 9.56
N LEU A 173 20.02 2.99 10.44
CA LEU A 173 20.76 3.42 11.63
C LEU A 173 21.13 2.22 12.51
N PRO A 174 22.34 2.18 13.09
CA PRO A 174 22.82 1.05 13.88
C PRO A 174 21.85 0.62 14.99
N TYR A 175 21.21 1.56 15.65
CA TYR A 175 20.21 1.31 16.71
C TYR A 175 19.06 0.43 16.22
N TYR A 176 18.56 0.65 15.01
CA TYR A 176 17.42 -0.09 14.47
C TYR A 176 17.75 -1.47 13.93
N ARG A 177 19.04 -1.81 13.79
CA ARG A 177 19.45 -3.17 13.37
C ARG A 177 19.02 -4.25 14.37
N THR A 178 18.97 -3.88 15.65
CA THR A 178 18.53 -4.77 16.75
C THR A 178 17.14 -4.43 17.28
N ASN A 179 16.58 -3.28 16.90
CA ASN A 179 15.30 -2.76 17.38
C ASN A 179 14.29 -2.60 16.23
N ILE A 180 14.09 -3.67 15.45
CA ILE A 180 13.22 -3.68 14.25
C ILE A 180 11.76 -3.30 14.57
N GLY A 181 11.25 -3.71 15.73
CA GLY A 181 9.88 -3.34 16.16
C GLY A 181 9.73 -1.84 16.32
N GLU A 182 10.68 -1.18 16.96
CA GLU A 182 10.68 0.28 17.16
C GLU A 182 10.85 1.02 15.83
N MET A 183 11.73 0.52 14.95
CA MET A 183 11.85 1.04 13.60
C MET A 183 10.51 1.02 12.86
N LEU A 184 9.78 -0.09 12.91
CA LEU A 184 8.46 -0.20 12.28
C LEU A 184 7.46 0.79 12.89
N PHE A 185 7.44 0.96 14.22
CA PHE A 185 6.56 1.92 14.88
C PHE A 185 6.88 3.36 14.48
N ASN A 186 8.15 3.73 14.32
CA ASN A 186 8.57 5.06 13.89
C ASN A 186 8.20 5.37 12.42
N LEU A 187 8.07 4.34 11.59
CA LEU A 187 7.59 4.48 10.21
C LEU A 187 6.05 4.53 10.11
N LEU A 188 5.34 4.11 11.15
CA LEU A 188 3.87 4.14 11.18
C LEU A 188 3.34 5.46 11.74
N PRO A 189 2.14 5.89 11.30
CA PRO A 189 1.38 5.31 10.20
C PRO A 189 2.07 5.53 8.86
N ALA A 190 1.94 4.57 7.93
CA ALA A 190 2.62 4.64 6.63
C ALA A 190 2.16 5.86 5.81
N GLY A 191 3.11 6.67 5.33
CA GLY A 191 2.83 7.89 4.58
C GLY A 191 1.99 7.66 3.33
N SER A 192 2.19 6.55 2.64
CA SER A 192 1.39 6.14 1.46
C SER A 192 -0.11 5.93 1.77
N ILE A 193 -0.45 5.71 3.03
CA ILE A 193 -1.83 5.47 3.49
C ILE A 193 -2.45 6.73 4.13
N THR A 194 -1.66 7.55 4.82
CA THR A 194 -2.17 8.71 5.57
C THR A 194 -2.33 9.95 4.71
N GLY A 195 -1.38 10.24 3.84
CA GLY A 195 -1.33 11.45 3.03
C GLY A 195 -0.16 12.36 3.37
N ALA A 196 -0.22 13.61 2.90
CA ALA A 196 0.80 14.63 3.11
C ALA A 196 0.16 15.97 3.52
N PRO A 197 0.69 16.66 4.58
CA PRO A 197 1.74 16.18 5.46
C PRO A 197 1.32 14.95 6.28
N LYS A 198 2.30 14.18 6.72
CA LYS A 198 2.07 13.08 7.67
C LYS A 198 1.77 13.69 9.04
N PRO A 199 0.73 13.21 9.77
CA PRO A 199 0.41 13.70 11.10
C PRO A 199 1.49 13.35 12.14
#